data_736464ffab979b4124caaa064b8a8280
#
_entry.id   736464ffab979b4124caaa064b8a8280
#
_cell.length_a   1.000
_cell.length_b   1.000
_cell.length_c   1.000
_cell.angle_alpha   90.00
_cell.angle_beta   90.00
_cell.angle_gamma   90.00
#
_symmetry.space_group_name_H-M   'P 1'
#
loop_
_entity.id
_entity.type
_entity.pdbx_description
1 polymer ?
#
loop_
_entity_poly.entity_id
_entity_poly.type
_entity_poly.pdbx_seq_one_letter_code
_entity_poly.pdbx_strand_id
1 'polypeptide(L)'
;MFLSHEPNHWCSQPDLHQLAPELNWTQRLHLGSPLEREDGDLRLYSRCRMYQVNWTEVFQENGGSWPAQPNTSWPQVECQHGWSYDTEEFVNTLVTDLDLVCTNQWWPSTSTALFYVGSLIGNILFGQIADRFVMDKKGADGRFNV
;
A
#
# COMPACT_ATOMS: atom_id res chain seq x y z
N MET A 1 -2.77 -11.62 -9.82
CA MET A 1 -3.75 -10.55 -9.54
C MET A 1 -4.05 -10.35 -8.05
N PHE A 2 -3.94 -11.37 -7.22
CA PHE A 2 -4.18 -11.25 -5.77
C PHE A 2 -3.07 -10.55 -4.98
N LEU A 3 -1.86 -10.43 -5.54
CA LEU A 3 -0.70 -9.83 -4.89
C LEU A 3 -0.73 -8.31 -4.78
N SER A 4 -1.58 -7.64 -5.55
CA SER A 4 -1.69 -6.18 -5.61
C SER A 4 -3.01 -5.64 -5.05
N HIS A 5 -3.80 -6.48 -4.37
CA HIS A 5 -4.99 -6.01 -3.69
C HIS A 5 -4.59 -5.17 -2.48
N GLU A 6 -5.06 -3.95 -2.44
CA GLU A 6 -4.79 -3.00 -1.36
C GLU A 6 -5.84 -3.19 -0.25
N PRO A 7 -5.46 -3.76 0.89
CA PRO A 7 -6.38 -3.91 2.02
C PRO A 7 -6.70 -2.55 2.63
N ASN A 8 -7.79 -2.48 3.39
CA ASN A 8 -8.09 -1.30 4.18
C ASN A 8 -6.95 -1.06 5.16
N HIS A 9 -6.45 0.16 5.19
CA HIS A 9 -5.35 0.55 6.03
C HIS A 9 -5.53 1.98 6.54
N TRP A 10 -4.85 2.30 7.60
CA TRP A 10 -4.79 3.62 8.23
C TRP A 10 -3.46 3.80 8.94
N CYS A 11 -3.12 5.04 9.28
CA CYS A 11 -1.88 5.32 9.97
C CYS A 11 -1.83 4.62 11.33
N SER A 12 -0.72 3.97 11.63
CA SER A 12 -0.45 3.41 12.96
C SER A 12 -0.16 4.52 13.96
N GLN A 13 -0.79 4.47 15.12
CA GLN A 13 -0.62 5.45 16.20
C GLN A 13 -0.32 4.73 17.51
N PRO A 14 0.95 4.35 17.74
CA PRO A 14 1.34 3.61 18.92
C PRO A 14 1.13 4.40 20.22
N ASP A 15 1.33 5.71 20.17
CA ASP A 15 1.17 6.59 21.35
C ASP A 15 -0.27 6.60 21.84
N LEU A 16 -1.23 6.79 20.93
CA LEU A 16 -2.65 6.75 21.27
C LEU A 16 -3.08 5.36 21.74
N HIS A 17 -2.49 4.31 21.18
CA HIS A 17 -2.78 2.94 21.59
C HIS A 17 -2.30 2.65 23.02
N GLN A 18 -1.16 3.19 23.43
CA GLN A 18 -0.60 3.01 24.77
C GLN A 18 -1.33 3.84 25.81
N LEU A 19 -1.68 5.09 25.46
CA LEU A 19 -2.32 6.03 26.38
C LEU A 19 -3.82 5.77 26.58
N ALA A 20 -4.49 5.20 25.60
CA ALA A 20 -5.92 4.97 25.58
C ALA A 20 -6.28 3.48 25.36
N PRO A 21 -5.87 2.57 26.26
CA PRO A 21 -6.20 1.15 26.13
C PRO A 21 -7.70 0.87 26.27
N GLU A 22 -8.43 1.74 26.97
CA GLU A 22 -9.88 1.66 27.16
C GLU A 22 -10.70 1.98 25.90
N LEU A 23 -10.12 2.69 24.92
CA LEU A 23 -10.80 3.01 23.69
C LEU A 23 -10.80 1.84 22.71
N ASN A 24 -11.95 1.59 22.11
CA ASN A 24 -12.06 0.67 21.00
C ASN A 24 -11.22 1.14 19.79
N TRP A 25 -10.79 0.19 18.95
CA TRP A 25 -10.01 0.50 17.75
C TRP A 25 -10.74 1.54 16.86
N THR A 26 -12.06 1.46 16.74
CA THR A 26 -12.89 2.42 15.98
C THR A 26 -12.81 3.83 16.57
N GLN A 27 -12.84 3.95 17.89
CA GLN A 27 -12.73 5.24 18.57
C GLN A 27 -11.35 5.84 18.42
N ARG A 28 -10.30 5.03 18.51
CA ARG A 28 -8.92 5.46 18.27
C ARG A 28 -8.72 5.91 16.82
N LEU A 29 -9.27 5.18 15.87
CA LEU A 29 -9.25 5.56 14.46
C LEU A 29 -9.97 6.88 14.23
N HIS A 30 -11.13 7.08 14.85
CA HIS A 30 -11.91 8.30 14.74
C HIS A 30 -11.18 9.53 15.29
N LEU A 31 -10.44 9.38 16.39
CA LEU A 31 -9.66 10.47 16.97
C LEU A 31 -8.37 10.76 16.20
N GLY A 32 -7.70 9.73 15.74
CA GLY A 32 -6.37 9.83 15.18
C GLY A 32 -6.30 10.10 13.68
N SER A 33 -7.36 9.79 12.93
CA SER A 33 -7.38 9.92 11.48
C SER A 33 -8.38 10.99 11.03
N PRO A 34 -7.97 11.94 10.18
CA PRO A 34 -8.88 12.91 9.61
C PRO A 34 -9.89 12.22 8.68
N LEU A 35 -11.09 12.80 8.59
CA LEU A 35 -12.12 12.35 7.65
C LEU A 35 -11.88 12.98 6.29
N GLU A 36 -11.74 12.17 5.26
CA GLU A 36 -11.68 12.59 3.87
C GLU A 36 -13.04 12.38 3.20
N ARG A 37 -13.35 13.27 2.27
CA ARG A 37 -14.55 13.18 1.47
C ARG A 37 -14.19 12.54 0.13
N GLU A 38 -14.57 11.29 -0.03
CA GLU A 38 -14.43 10.59 -1.30
C GLU A 38 -15.83 10.49 -1.93
N ASP A 39 -15.97 10.97 -3.15
CA ASP A 39 -17.17 10.95 -4.01
C ASP A 39 -18.54 10.91 -3.29
N GLY A 40 -18.92 12.03 -2.78
CA GLY A 40 -20.32 12.40 -2.64
C GLY A 40 -20.98 12.14 -1.30
N ASP A 41 -20.74 11.11 -0.51
CA ASP A 41 -21.54 10.86 0.70
C ASP A 41 -20.92 9.97 1.81
N LEU A 42 -19.86 9.26 1.57
CA LEU A 42 -19.23 8.42 2.59
C LEU A 42 -18.01 9.14 3.18
N ARG A 43 -18.10 9.48 4.45
CA ARG A 43 -16.97 9.98 5.23
C ARG A 43 -16.04 8.80 5.56
N LEU A 44 -15.01 8.63 4.75
CA LEU A 44 -13.95 7.65 5.00
C LEU A 44 -12.82 8.32 5.76
N TYR A 45 -12.20 7.56 6.66
CA TYR A 45 -10.99 8.00 7.33
C TYR A 45 -9.82 8.05 6.34
N SER A 46 -8.98 9.08 6.46
CA SER A 46 -7.79 9.18 5.64
C SER A 46 -6.88 7.97 5.85
N ARG A 47 -6.47 7.38 4.75
CA ARG A 47 -5.56 6.22 4.75
C ARG A 47 -4.11 6.61 4.87
N CYS A 48 -3.78 7.86 4.51
CA CYS A 48 -2.41 8.34 4.36
C CYS A 48 -2.07 9.50 5.29
N ARG A 49 -3.03 10.00 6.07
CA ARG A 49 -2.84 11.14 6.96
C ARG A 49 -3.32 10.84 8.37
N MET A 50 -2.63 11.43 9.32
CA MET A 50 -2.96 11.35 10.74
C MET A 50 -2.88 12.73 11.39
N TYR A 51 -3.52 12.91 12.53
CA TYR A 51 -3.34 14.09 13.35
C TYR A 51 -2.03 13.98 14.12
N GLN A 52 -1.22 15.04 14.05
CA GLN A 52 0.01 15.16 14.84
C GLN A 52 -0.28 16.02 16.07
N VAL A 53 -0.63 15.39 17.16
CA VAL A 53 -0.89 16.04 18.43
C VAL A 53 -0.24 15.27 19.59
N ASN A 54 0.04 15.98 20.66
CA ASN A 54 0.46 15.35 21.90
C ASN A 54 -0.78 14.80 22.64
N TRP A 55 -1.01 13.51 22.54
CA TRP A 55 -2.19 12.88 23.12
C TRP A 55 -2.28 13.06 24.64
N THR A 56 -1.16 13.21 25.33
CA THR A 56 -1.14 13.50 26.76
C THR A 56 -1.73 14.87 27.07
N GLU A 57 -1.40 15.89 26.27
CA GLU A 57 -1.96 17.24 26.40
C GLU A 57 -3.46 17.24 26.09
N VAL A 58 -3.87 16.57 25.01
CA VAL A 58 -5.28 16.44 24.63
C VAL A 58 -6.11 15.82 25.77
N PHE A 59 -5.58 14.80 26.41
CA PHE A 59 -6.24 14.16 27.56
C PHE A 59 -6.34 15.09 28.76
N GLN A 60 -5.28 15.85 29.06
CA GLN A 60 -5.26 16.81 30.18
C GLN A 60 -6.18 18.02 29.92
N GLU A 61 -6.16 18.59 28.72
CA GLU A 61 -7.01 19.70 28.33
C GLU A 61 -8.50 19.34 28.40
N ASN A 62 -8.83 18.09 28.16
CA ASN A 62 -10.20 17.58 28.22
C ASN A 62 -10.62 17.08 29.62
N GLY A 63 -9.87 17.48 30.66
CA GLY A 63 -10.19 17.15 32.05
C GLY A 63 -9.99 15.67 32.42
N GLY A 64 -9.06 14.97 31.77
CA GLY A 64 -8.78 13.56 32.02
C GLY A 64 -9.75 12.61 31.32
N SER A 65 -10.36 13.05 30.23
CA SER A 65 -11.22 12.23 29.37
C SER A 65 -10.83 12.39 27.89
N TRP A 66 -11.17 11.40 27.09
CA TRP A 66 -10.93 11.48 25.64
C TRP A 66 -12.06 12.26 24.96
N PRO A 67 -11.74 13.18 24.02
CA PRO A 67 -12.75 13.90 23.28
C PRO A 67 -13.60 12.94 22.41
N ALA A 68 -14.88 13.18 22.32
CA ALA A 68 -15.77 12.39 21.48
C ALA A 68 -15.54 12.60 19.98
N GLN A 69 -14.97 13.74 19.61
CA GLN A 69 -14.67 14.09 18.22
C GLN A 69 -13.30 14.76 18.12
N PRO A 70 -12.55 14.48 17.03
CA PRO A 70 -11.28 15.14 16.80
C PRO A 70 -11.49 16.63 16.47
N ASN A 71 -10.52 17.45 16.87
CA ASN A 71 -10.53 18.86 16.48
C ASN A 71 -9.96 18.98 15.06
N THR A 72 -10.76 19.48 14.14
CA THR A 72 -10.36 19.67 12.74
C THR A 72 -9.24 20.69 12.53
N SER A 73 -8.93 21.49 13.56
CA SER A 73 -7.80 22.43 13.55
C SER A 73 -6.44 21.79 13.83
N TRP A 74 -6.42 20.55 14.25
CA TRP A 74 -5.17 19.85 14.52
C TRP A 74 -4.34 19.67 13.24
N PRO A 75 -3.00 19.79 13.33
CA PRO A 75 -2.14 19.59 12.18
C PRO A 75 -2.23 18.17 11.68
N GLN A 76 -2.34 18.02 10.36
CA GLN A 76 -2.37 16.73 9.68
C GLN A 76 -1.03 16.46 9.02
N VAL A 77 -0.49 15.28 9.23
CA VAL A 77 0.77 14.83 8.66
C VAL A 77 0.60 13.46 8.02
N GLU A 78 1.55 13.09 7.19
CA GLU A 78 1.63 11.73 6.66
C GLU A 78 1.89 10.71 7.80
N CYS A 79 1.56 9.44 7.57
CA CYS A 79 1.82 8.39 8.54
C CYS A 79 3.31 8.32 8.89
N GLN A 80 3.64 8.55 10.17
CA GLN A 80 5.03 8.60 10.66
C GLN A 80 5.50 7.27 11.26
N HIS A 81 4.56 6.44 11.72
CA HIS A 81 4.82 5.18 12.41
C HIS A 81 4.36 3.96 11.60
N GLY A 82 4.33 4.09 10.26
CA GLY A 82 3.81 3.05 9.39
C GLY A 82 2.28 2.99 9.37
N TRP A 83 1.77 1.87 8.91
CA TRP A 83 0.34 1.65 8.71
C TRP A 83 -0.14 0.44 9.49
N SER A 84 -1.41 0.48 9.90
CA SER A 84 -2.15 -0.67 10.41
C SER A 84 -3.11 -1.15 9.33
N TYR A 85 -3.14 -2.45 9.08
CA TYR A 85 -3.94 -3.07 8.04
C TYR A 85 -5.11 -3.86 8.64
N ASP A 86 -6.22 -3.87 7.91
CA ASP A 86 -7.31 -4.79 8.21
C ASP A 86 -6.94 -6.18 7.70
N THR A 87 -6.71 -7.09 8.62
CA THR A 87 -6.27 -8.47 8.33
C THR A 87 -7.41 -9.47 8.30
N GLU A 88 -8.66 -9.03 8.40
CA GLU A 88 -9.82 -9.94 8.40
C GLU A 88 -9.98 -10.66 7.06
N GLU A 89 -9.71 -9.99 5.94
CA GLU A 89 -9.82 -10.59 4.60
C GLU A 89 -8.51 -11.21 4.08
N PHE A 90 -7.36 -10.63 4.44
CA PHE A 90 -6.05 -11.04 3.90
C PHE A 90 -4.99 -11.05 4.99
N VAL A 91 -4.48 -12.21 5.30
CA VAL A 91 -3.52 -12.41 6.39
C VAL A 91 -2.18 -11.73 6.12
N ASN A 92 -1.66 -11.86 4.90
CA ASN A 92 -0.44 -11.18 4.46
C ASN A 92 -0.44 -11.02 2.95
N THR A 93 -0.22 -9.81 2.46
CA THR A 93 0.01 -9.52 1.05
C THR A 93 1.37 -8.88 0.86
N LEU A 94 1.87 -8.89 -0.37
CA LEU A 94 3.10 -8.17 -0.71
C LEU A 94 3.00 -6.68 -0.37
N VAL A 95 1.81 -6.12 -0.46
CA VAL A 95 1.53 -4.71 -0.14
C VAL A 95 1.70 -4.44 1.35
N THR A 96 1.24 -5.36 2.23
CA THR A 96 1.40 -5.21 3.69
C THR A 96 2.84 -5.44 4.15
N ASP A 97 3.54 -6.39 3.54
CA ASP A 97 4.91 -6.72 3.93
C ASP A 97 5.93 -5.64 3.54
N LEU A 98 5.66 -4.91 2.44
CA LEU A 98 6.56 -3.89 1.90
C LEU A 98 6.04 -2.46 2.12
N ASP A 99 4.94 -2.26 2.84
CA ASP A 99 4.29 -0.96 3.05
C ASP A 99 4.08 -0.18 1.74
N LEU A 100 3.59 -0.88 0.70
CA LEU A 100 3.39 -0.33 -0.64
C LEU A 100 2.07 0.44 -0.75
N VAL A 101 1.84 1.34 0.20
CA VAL A 101 0.62 2.17 0.29
C VAL A 101 0.99 3.65 0.33
N CYS A 102 0.02 4.51 0.09
CA CYS A 102 0.19 5.96 0.11
C CYS A 102 1.30 6.46 -0.84
N THR A 103 2.41 6.96 -0.32
CA THR A 103 3.54 7.46 -1.12
C THR A 103 4.20 6.40 -1.97
N ASN A 104 4.11 5.12 -1.58
CA ASN A 104 4.74 4.00 -2.27
C ASN A 104 3.77 3.21 -3.16
N GLN A 105 2.53 3.65 -3.29
CA GLN A 105 1.47 2.97 -4.06
C GLN A 105 1.81 2.78 -5.56
N TRP A 106 2.71 3.58 -6.12
CA TRP A 106 3.14 3.48 -7.51
C TRP A 106 4.03 2.26 -7.80
N TRP A 107 4.68 1.67 -6.79
CA TRP A 107 5.59 0.54 -6.93
C TRP A 107 4.97 -0.71 -7.55
N PRO A 108 3.80 -1.19 -7.11
CA PRO A 108 3.16 -2.37 -7.72
C PRO A 108 2.84 -2.17 -9.20
N SER A 109 2.33 -1.01 -9.57
CA SER A 109 2.03 -0.66 -10.97
C SER A 109 3.29 -0.60 -11.82
N THR A 110 4.37 -0.01 -11.30
CA THR A 110 5.66 0.08 -11.99
C THR A 110 6.30 -1.29 -12.16
N SER A 111 6.24 -2.15 -11.16
CA SER A 111 6.75 -3.52 -11.24
C SER A 111 6.04 -4.32 -12.32
N THR A 112 4.73 -4.19 -12.41
CA THR A 112 3.93 -4.84 -13.45
C THR A 112 4.29 -4.32 -14.85
N ALA A 113 4.45 -3.02 -15.02
CA ALA A 113 4.87 -2.42 -16.29
C ALA A 113 6.26 -2.90 -16.72
N LEU A 114 7.22 -2.94 -15.81
CA LEU A 114 8.56 -3.46 -16.07
C LEU A 114 8.54 -4.95 -16.47
N PHE A 115 7.69 -5.74 -15.86
CA PHE A 115 7.50 -7.14 -16.23
C PHE A 115 7.03 -7.29 -17.69
N TYR A 116 6.04 -6.51 -18.12
CA TYR A 116 5.57 -6.54 -19.50
C TYR A 116 6.63 -6.07 -20.49
N VAL A 117 7.38 -5.02 -20.19
CA VAL A 117 8.48 -4.53 -21.03
C VAL A 117 9.58 -5.59 -21.13
N GLY A 118 9.98 -6.20 -20.02
CA GLY A 118 10.96 -7.29 -20.00
C GLY A 118 10.51 -8.50 -20.82
N SER A 119 9.24 -8.86 -20.71
CA SER A 119 8.64 -9.95 -21.50
C SER A 119 8.66 -9.67 -23.01
N LEU A 120 8.33 -8.44 -23.43
CA LEU A 120 8.40 -8.04 -24.85
C LEU A 120 9.82 -8.12 -25.39
N ILE A 121 10.79 -7.57 -24.67
CA ILE A 121 12.21 -7.60 -25.06
C ILE A 121 12.70 -9.06 -25.14
N GLY A 122 12.34 -9.87 -24.14
CA GLY A 122 12.68 -11.30 -24.10
C GLY A 122 12.15 -12.05 -25.30
N ASN A 123 10.88 -11.86 -25.66
CA ASN A 123 10.27 -12.52 -26.80
C ASN A 123 10.95 -12.15 -28.12
N ILE A 124 11.33 -10.88 -28.32
CA ILE A 124 12.04 -10.44 -29.53
C ILE A 124 13.43 -11.07 -29.61
N LEU A 125 14.20 -11.04 -28.51
CA LEU A 125 15.55 -11.59 -28.47
C LEU A 125 15.54 -13.11 -28.66
N PHE A 126 14.67 -13.83 -27.94
CA PHE A 126 14.57 -15.27 -28.06
C PHE A 126 14.04 -15.70 -29.44
N GLY A 127 13.10 -14.95 -30.02
CA GLY A 127 12.63 -15.19 -31.39
C GLY A 127 13.77 -15.12 -32.41
N GLN A 128 14.60 -14.09 -32.36
CA GLN A 128 15.75 -13.93 -33.27
C GLN A 128 16.81 -15.02 -33.06
N ILE A 129 17.06 -15.41 -31.84
CA ILE A 129 18.02 -16.50 -31.53
C ILE A 129 17.49 -17.83 -32.08
N ALA A 130 16.22 -18.13 -31.80
CA ALA A 130 15.58 -19.36 -32.29
C ALA A 130 15.59 -19.46 -33.85
N ASP A 131 15.30 -18.35 -34.50
CA ASP A 131 15.34 -18.30 -35.99
C ASP A 131 16.75 -18.58 -36.56
N ARG A 132 17.78 -18.04 -35.90
CA ARG A 132 19.19 -18.33 -36.27
C ARG A 132 19.55 -19.79 -36.08
N PHE A 133 19.16 -20.40 -34.95
CA PHE A 133 19.40 -21.83 -34.69
C PHE A 133 18.66 -22.73 -35.67
N VAL A 134 17.44 -22.40 -36.08
CA VAL A 134 16.66 -23.15 -37.04
C VAL A 134 17.26 -23.02 -38.45
N MET A 135 17.73 -21.84 -38.85
CA MET A 135 18.42 -21.61 -40.11
C MET A 135 19.73 -22.35 -40.22
N ASP A 136 20.50 -22.39 -39.12
CA ASP A 136 21.79 -23.11 -39.07
C ASP A 136 21.63 -24.65 -39.20
N LYS A 137 20.60 -25.21 -38.56
CA LYS A 137 20.25 -26.62 -38.72
C LYS A 137 19.79 -26.97 -40.13
N LYS A 138 18.99 -26.13 -40.79
CA LYS A 138 18.63 -26.36 -42.20
C LYS A 138 19.78 -26.29 -43.15
N GLY A 139 20.78 -25.43 -42.85
CA GLY A 139 22.02 -25.37 -43.63
C GLY A 139 22.89 -26.64 -43.46
N ALA A 140 22.84 -27.25 -42.29
CA ALA A 140 23.58 -28.51 -42.03
C ALA A 140 22.91 -29.73 -42.68
N ASP A 141 21.56 -29.81 -42.68
CA ASP A 141 20.83 -30.92 -43.31
C ASP A 141 20.85 -30.88 -44.86
N GLY A 142 21.02 -29.68 -45.44
CA GLY A 142 21.13 -29.51 -46.89
C GLY A 142 22.44 -30.06 -47.49
N ARG A 143 23.38 -30.49 -46.70
CA ARG A 143 24.68 -31.08 -47.12
C ARG A 143 24.66 -32.61 -47.25
N PHE A 144 23.60 -33.26 -46.84
CA PHE A 144 23.53 -34.72 -46.84
C PHE A 144 22.65 -35.32 -47.91
N ASN A 145 22.15 -34.57 -48.87
CA ASN A 145 21.44 -35.08 -50.04
C ASN A 145 22.27 -34.86 -51.30
N VAL A 146 23.27 -35.71 -51.47
CA VAL A 146 23.84 -36.03 -52.79
C VAL A 146 23.89 -37.53 -52.93
#